data_2b104090461ca08bf86d1914f6f24708
#
_entry.id   2b104090461ca08bf86d1914f6f24708
#
_cell.length_a   1.000
_cell.length_b   1.000
_cell.length_c   1.000
_cell.angle_alpha   90.00
_cell.angle_beta   90.00
_cell.angle_gamma   90.00
#
_symmetry.space_group_name_H-M   'P 1'
#
loop_
_entity.id
_entity.type
_entity.pdbx_description
1 polymer ?
#
loop_
_entity_poly.entity_id
_entity_poly.type
_entity_poly.pdbx_seq_one_letter_code
_entity_poly.pdbx_strand_id
1 'polypeptide(L)'
;MRIIKHISFLLVGMAVILVLAFWGFKQNFPGKSIADAVRFRLTSQTGIPFEIQDIELGWSKISTPEIVLRTPKWLAGIPDIRLLILENLEVPFFSIITSGKAKVHGQVHEGAFRISTELLTQKILDLSIDSVQIERVPLFSLVPYTFVSGFLSLSAHIENFNALQQQKTKFPEGTIKGKLKNAIIRISGGTALLDLQLPELDLSEVQFEVQLGRSIHIKKIELQGSLEGIIEGTIQLNEKRPQMSLIDLNIQVTPSPALKKGISNFST
;
A
#
# COMPACT_ATOMS: atom_id res chain seq x y z
N MET A 1 -34.03 40.93 25.55
CA MET A 1 -33.07 41.34 24.51
C MET A 1 -31.63 41.59 24.99
N ARG A 2 -31.39 42.13 26.21
CA ARG A 2 -30.03 42.34 26.75
C ARG A 2 -29.24 41.05 27.03
N ILE A 3 -29.90 40.04 27.56
CA ILE A 3 -29.25 38.74 27.90
C ILE A 3 -28.65 38.05 26.65
N ILE A 4 -29.38 38.06 25.52
CA ILE A 4 -28.88 37.42 24.26
C ILE A 4 -27.63 38.14 23.76
N LYS A 5 -27.53 39.45 23.87
CA LYS A 5 -26.33 40.21 23.48
C LYS A 5 -25.10 39.83 24.33
N HIS A 6 -25.30 39.65 25.63
CA HIS A 6 -24.20 39.26 26.53
C HIS A 6 -23.72 37.80 26.24
N ILE A 7 -24.65 36.86 25.98
CA ILE A 7 -24.32 35.51 25.59
C ILE A 7 -23.56 35.47 24.26
N SER A 8 -24.04 36.25 23.25
CA SER A 8 -23.36 36.35 21.96
C SER A 8 -21.95 36.94 22.09
N PHE A 9 -21.76 37.97 22.93
CA PHE A 9 -20.46 38.56 23.16
C PHE A 9 -19.48 37.59 23.86
N LEU A 10 -20.01 36.83 24.84
CA LEU A 10 -19.22 35.81 25.55
C LEU A 10 -18.82 34.67 24.63
N LEU A 11 -19.71 34.21 23.74
CA LEU A 11 -19.41 33.18 22.74
C LEU A 11 -18.35 33.65 21.73
N VAL A 12 -18.47 34.89 21.25
CA VAL A 12 -17.45 35.46 20.34
C VAL A 12 -16.11 35.61 21.04
N GLY A 13 -16.09 36.10 22.29
CA GLY A 13 -14.86 36.19 23.09
C GLY A 13 -14.18 34.83 23.30
N MET A 14 -14.99 33.82 23.64
CA MET A 14 -14.47 32.42 23.78
C MET A 14 -13.93 31.86 22.46
N ALA A 15 -14.63 32.12 21.35
CA ALA A 15 -14.15 31.69 20.03
C ALA A 15 -12.82 32.35 19.65
N VAL A 16 -12.66 33.66 19.93
CA VAL A 16 -11.40 34.39 19.71
C VAL A 16 -10.26 33.79 20.55
N ILE A 17 -10.52 33.53 21.82
CA ILE A 17 -9.53 32.91 22.72
C ILE A 17 -9.11 31.53 22.20
N LEU A 18 -10.07 30.71 21.77
CA LEU A 18 -9.79 29.39 21.21
C LEU A 18 -8.96 29.49 19.92
N VAL A 19 -9.28 30.43 19.03
CA VAL A 19 -8.49 30.65 17.81
C VAL A 19 -7.07 31.10 18.13
N LEU A 20 -6.88 32.01 19.07
CA LEU A 20 -5.55 32.49 19.48
C LEU A 20 -4.76 31.37 20.18
N ALA A 21 -5.38 30.60 21.05
CA ALA A 21 -4.75 29.46 21.71
C ALA A 21 -4.32 28.39 20.70
N PHE A 22 -5.18 28.05 19.74
CA PHE A 22 -4.85 27.14 18.66
C PHE A 22 -3.71 27.67 17.77
N TRP A 23 -3.74 28.96 17.44
CA TRP A 23 -2.68 29.58 16.65
C TRP A 23 -1.33 29.54 17.38
N GLY A 24 -1.30 29.90 18.66
CA GLY A 24 -0.10 29.76 19.50
C GLY A 24 0.40 28.33 19.59
N PHE A 25 -0.50 27.36 19.75
CA PHE A 25 -0.15 25.94 19.73
C PHE A 25 0.41 25.50 18.38
N LYS A 26 -0.20 25.95 17.28
CA LYS A 26 0.28 25.64 15.92
C LYS A 26 1.68 26.17 15.68
N GLN A 27 2.01 27.40 16.10
CA GLN A 27 3.35 27.97 15.92
C GLN A 27 4.45 27.23 16.71
N ASN A 28 4.09 26.65 17.86
CA ASN A 28 5.00 25.92 18.72
C ASN A 28 4.85 24.40 18.60
N PHE A 29 4.18 23.92 17.53
CA PHE A 29 3.93 22.51 17.34
C PHE A 29 5.25 21.75 17.11
N PRO A 30 5.57 20.74 17.95
CA PRO A 30 6.85 20.04 17.88
C PRO A 30 6.84 18.95 16.78
N GLY A 31 6.57 19.34 15.53
CA GLY A 31 6.36 18.43 14.41
C GLY A 31 7.51 17.45 14.21
N LYS A 32 8.75 17.92 14.29
CA LYS A 32 9.94 17.08 14.15
C LYS A 32 10.04 16.03 15.26
N SER A 33 9.79 16.42 16.52
CA SER A 33 9.84 15.49 17.64
C SER A 33 8.76 14.41 17.55
N ILE A 34 7.57 14.78 17.04
CA ILE A 34 6.49 13.85 16.80
C ILE A 34 6.85 12.91 15.64
N ALA A 35 7.41 13.44 14.54
CA ALA A 35 7.90 12.64 13.42
C ALA A 35 8.92 11.59 13.87
N ASP A 36 9.90 12.01 14.71
CA ASP A 36 10.91 11.11 15.27
C ASP A 36 10.30 10.02 16.16
N ALA A 37 9.34 10.38 17.01
CA ALA A 37 8.65 9.41 17.87
C ALA A 37 7.82 8.40 17.06
N VAL A 38 7.10 8.88 16.04
CA VAL A 38 6.32 8.01 15.13
C VAL A 38 7.25 7.09 14.35
N ARG A 39 8.33 7.63 13.78
CA ARG A 39 9.36 6.87 13.07
C ARG A 39 9.92 5.75 13.96
N PHE A 40 10.35 6.08 15.18
CA PHE A 40 10.88 5.10 16.12
C PHE A 40 9.87 3.99 16.41
N ARG A 41 8.62 4.36 16.69
CA ARG A 41 7.57 3.39 17.00
C ARG A 41 7.25 2.48 15.81
N LEU A 42 7.09 3.03 14.61
CA LEU A 42 6.84 2.25 13.40
C LEU A 42 8.00 1.30 13.12
N THR A 43 9.24 1.80 13.13
CA THR A 43 10.43 0.98 12.89
C THR A 43 10.57 -0.13 13.92
N SER A 44 10.34 0.14 15.22
CA SER A 44 10.45 -0.87 16.27
C SER A 44 9.36 -1.95 16.19
N GLN A 45 8.15 -1.58 15.76
CA GLN A 45 7.04 -2.52 15.65
C GLN A 45 7.09 -3.39 14.40
N THR A 46 7.55 -2.83 13.28
CA THR A 46 7.52 -3.50 11.97
C THR A 46 8.85 -4.10 11.56
N GLY A 47 9.96 -3.63 12.13
CA GLY A 47 11.31 -3.96 11.67
C GLY A 47 11.67 -3.31 10.33
N ILE A 48 10.79 -2.45 9.78
CA ILE A 48 10.99 -1.72 8.54
C ILE A 48 11.50 -0.31 8.89
N PRO A 49 12.62 0.15 8.33
CA PRO A 49 13.08 1.52 8.53
C PRO A 49 12.15 2.52 7.83
N PHE A 50 11.66 3.49 8.59
CA PHE A 50 10.87 4.62 8.08
C PHE A 50 11.68 5.90 8.17
N GLU A 51 11.57 6.75 7.17
CA GLU A 51 11.97 8.16 7.22
C GLU A 51 10.69 8.98 7.14
N ILE A 52 10.48 9.86 8.09
CA ILE A 52 9.31 10.74 8.15
C ILE A 52 9.87 12.15 8.19
N GLN A 53 9.47 12.97 7.24
CA GLN A 53 9.74 14.39 7.27
C GLN A 53 8.91 15.07 8.37
N ASP A 54 9.04 16.37 8.47
CA ASP A 54 8.36 17.17 9.49
C ASP A 54 6.82 16.94 9.43
N ILE A 55 6.21 16.88 10.60
CA ILE A 55 4.76 16.79 10.71
C ILE A 55 4.22 18.19 10.98
N GLU A 56 3.33 18.65 10.13
CA GLU A 56 2.72 19.96 10.21
C GLU A 56 1.30 19.89 10.75
N LEU A 57 0.97 20.82 11.65
CA LEU A 57 -0.38 21.00 12.16
C LEU A 57 -1.09 22.10 11.36
N GLY A 58 -2.04 21.72 10.52
CA GLY A 58 -2.96 22.63 9.85
C GLY A 58 -4.19 22.95 10.70
N TRP A 59 -5.08 23.82 10.20
CA TRP A 59 -6.33 24.18 10.87
C TRP A 59 -7.33 23.02 10.92
N SER A 60 -7.35 22.17 9.92
CA SER A 60 -8.33 21.09 9.78
C SER A 60 -7.69 19.71 9.61
N LYS A 61 -6.37 19.65 9.49
CA LYS A 61 -5.62 18.42 9.20
C LYS A 61 -4.23 18.45 9.80
N ILE A 62 -3.68 17.26 10.02
CA ILE A 62 -2.25 17.02 10.19
C ILE A 62 -1.71 16.58 8.83
N SER A 63 -0.54 17.05 8.46
CA SER A 63 0.09 16.66 7.20
C SER A 63 1.59 16.40 7.38
N THR A 64 2.14 15.57 6.49
CA THR A 64 3.57 15.43 6.30
C THR A 64 3.86 15.36 4.80
N PRO A 65 4.89 16.05 4.31
CA PRO A 65 5.17 16.06 2.88
C PRO A 65 5.59 14.70 2.37
N GLU A 66 6.34 13.91 3.14
CA GLU A 66 6.88 12.64 2.67
C GLU A 66 7.10 11.64 3.80
N ILE A 67 6.76 10.38 3.53
CA ILE A 67 7.19 9.21 4.31
C ILE A 67 7.88 8.23 3.35
N VAL A 68 9.11 7.85 3.67
CA VAL A 68 9.87 6.87 2.88
C VAL A 68 10.01 5.58 3.66
N LEU A 69 9.67 4.47 3.02
CA LEU A 69 9.95 3.12 3.52
C LEU A 69 11.25 2.63 2.87
N ARG A 70 12.20 2.19 3.68
CA ARG A 70 13.46 1.60 3.21
C ARG A 70 13.47 0.09 3.29
N THR A 71 14.43 -0.51 2.65
CA THR A 71 14.66 -1.96 2.69
C THR A 71 14.80 -2.44 4.14
N PRO A 72 13.98 -3.41 4.59
CA PRO A 72 14.09 -3.98 5.92
C PRO A 72 15.42 -4.72 6.08
N LYS A 73 16.05 -4.59 7.24
CA LYS A 73 17.35 -5.24 7.52
C LYS A 73 17.32 -6.77 7.48
N TRP A 74 16.13 -7.37 7.65
CA TRP A 74 15.95 -8.83 7.57
C TRP A 74 15.92 -9.36 6.13
N LEU A 75 15.82 -8.50 5.12
CA LEU A 75 16.01 -8.85 3.70
C LEU A 75 17.53 -8.83 3.37
N ALA A 76 18.25 -9.83 3.87
CA ALA A 76 19.68 -9.95 3.62
C ALA A 76 19.97 -10.07 2.11
N GLY A 77 20.98 -9.34 1.63
CA GLY A 77 21.39 -9.36 0.21
C GLY A 77 20.71 -8.35 -0.68
N ILE A 78 19.70 -7.64 -0.19
CA ILE A 78 19.10 -6.53 -0.92
C ILE A 78 19.76 -5.21 -0.49
N PRO A 79 20.17 -4.34 -1.42
CA PRO A 79 20.74 -3.04 -1.08
C PRO A 79 19.72 -2.17 -0.34
N ASP A 80 20.20 -1.22 0.45
CA ASP A 80 19.34 -0.24 1.11
C ASP A 80 18.78 0.75 0.09
N ILE A 81 17.55 0.51 -0.32
CA ILE A 81 16.83 1.34 -1.29
C ILE A 81 15.53 1.87 -0.69
N ARG A 82 15.01 2.93 -1.29
CA ARG A 82 13.67 3.46 -0.99
C ARG A 82 12.63 2.57 -1.65
N LEU A 83 11.99 1.69 -0.88
CA LEU A 83 10.99 0.74 -1.40
C LEU A 83 9.68 1.42 -1.76
N LEU A 84 9.26 2.40 -0.98
CA LEU A 84 8.01 3.11 -1.16
C LEU A 84 8.15 4.54 -0.69
N ILE A 85 7.65 5.46 -1.49
CA ILE A 85 7.59 6.88 -1.17
C ILE A 85 6.11 7.27 -1.13
N LEU A 86 5.66 7.71 0.03
CA LEU A 86 4.31 8.26 0.25
C LEU A 86 4.44 9.77 0.36
N GLU A 87 3.73 10.50 -0.49
CA GLU A 87 3.80 11.94 -0.60
C GLU A 87 2.49 12.61 -0.19
N ASN A 88 2.59 13.85 0.32
CA ASN A 88 1.44 14.67 0.63
C ASN A 88 0.40 13.99 1.55
N LEU A 89 0.89 13.33 2.62
CA LEU A 89 -0.01 12.65 3.54
C LEU A 89 -0.82 13.65 4.36
N GLU A 90 -2.10 13.41 4.44
CA GLU A 90 -3.05 14.23 5.16
C GLU A 90 -3.98 13.39 6.04
N VAL A 91 -4.18 13.83 7.26
CA VAL A 91 -5.12 13.26 8.24
C VAL A 91 -6.09 14.34 8.70
N PRO A 92 -7.32 14.39 8.16
CA PRO A 92 -8.31 15.39 8.56
C PRO A 92 -8.84 15.12 9.96
N PHE A 93 -8.83 16.14 10.83
CA PHE A 93 -9.36 16.03 12.20
C PHE A 93 -10.86 15.74 12.24
N PHE A 94 -11.63 16.32 11.33
CA PHE A 94 -13.07 16.15 11.32
C PHE A 94 -13.49 14.69 11.15
N SER A 95 -12.75 13.89 10.39
CA SER A 95 -13.04 12.47 10.25
C SER A 95 -12.88 11.73 11.58
N ILE A 96 -11.93 12.13 12.40
CA ILE A 96 -11.69 11.56 13.73
C ILE A 96 -12.86 11.90 14.66
N ILE A 97 -13.24 13.18 14.71
CA ILE A 97 -14.25 13.68 15.66
C ILE A 97 -15.65 13.20 15.29
N THR A 98 -16.00 13.20 14.00
CA THR A 98 -17.36 12.91 13.54
C THR A 98 -17.67 11.45 13.34
N SER A 99 -16.70 10.65 12.89
CA SER A 99 -16.92 9.25 12.56
C SER A 99 -16.13 8.26 13.41
N GLY A 100 -15.25 8.73 14.30
CA GLY A 100 -14.35 7.86 15.06
C GLY A 100 -13.35 7.09 14.18
N LYS A 101 -13.20 7.50 12.91
CA LYS A 101 -12.31 6.85 11.94
C LYS A 101 -11.13 7.76 11.61
N ALA A 102 -9.92 7.21 11.71
CA ALA A 102 -8.76 7.85 11.12
C ALA A 102 -8.74 7.56 9.62
N LYS A 103 -8.72 8.63 8.83
CA LYS A 103 -8.57 8.56 7.38
C LYS A 103 -7.27 9.24 7.01
N VAL A 104 -6.41 8.53 6.31
CA VAL A 104 -5.16 9.05 5.76
C VAL A 104 -5.26 8.99 4.26
N HIS A 105 -4.90 10.04 3.58
CA HIS A 105 -4.80 10.08 2.12
C HIS A 105 -3.53 10.79 1.70
N GLY A 106 -3.05 10.43 0.53
CA GLY A 106 -1.82 10.96 -0.03
C GLY A 106 -1.59 10.41 -1.42
N GLN A 107 -0.36 10.53 -1.87
CA GLN A 107 0.09 10.06 -3.18
C GLN A 107 1.19 9.01 -3.02
N VAL A 108 1.25 8.09 -3.97
CA VAL A 108 2.30 7.09 -4.09
C VAL A 108 2.62 6.88 -5.57
N HIS A 109 3.85 7.21 -5.98
CA HIS A 109 4.30 7.05 -7.37
C HIS A 109 3.25 7.53 -8.41
N GLU A 110 2.79 8.78 -8.26
CA GLU A 110 1.76 9.45 -9.08
C GLU A 110 0.33 8.89 -8.91
N GLY A 111 0.15 7.77 -8.24
CA GLY A 111 -1.16 7.26 -7.86
C GLY A 111 -1.67 7.85 -6.54
N ALA A 112 -2.96 7.71 -6.29
CA ALA A 112 -3.57 8.09 -5.03
C ALA A 112 -3.65 6.90 -4.08
N PHE A 113 -3.46 7.13 -2.78
CA PHE A 113 -3.78 6.13 -1.78
C PHE A 113 -4.68 6.71 -0.68
N ARG A 114 -5.45 5.82 -0.07
CA ARG A 114 -6.31 6.10 1.09
C ARG A 114 -6.23 4.95 2.06
N ILE A 115 -6.10 5.29 3.33
CA ILE A 115 -6.15 4.34 4.43
C ILE A 115 -7.25 4.80 5.37
N SER A 116 -8.08 3.88 5.84
CA SER A 116 -9.12 4.15 6.83
C SER A 116 -9.08 3.08 7.91
N THR A 117 -9.11 3.49 9.17
CA THR A 117 -9.22 2.56 10.31
C THR A 117 -10.08 3.16 11.40
N GLU A 118 -10.77 2.31 12.16
CA GLU A 118 -11.53 2.72 13.35
C GLU A 118 -10.58 2.95 14.51
N LEU A 119 -10.62 4.14 15.11
CA LEU A 119 -9.68 4.49 16.19
C LEU A 119 -9.92 3.73 17.48
N LEU A 120 -11.19 3.50 17.85
CA LEU A 120 -11.54 2.88 19.13
C LEU A 120 -11.39 1.36 19.11
N THR A 121 -11.84 0.72 18.05
CA THR A 121 -11.84 -0.74 17.96
C THR A 121 -10.60 -1.27 17.26
N GLN A 122 -10.07 -0.50 16.31
CA GLN A 122 -8.95 -0.88 15.43
C GLN A 122 -9.11 -2.27 14.79
N LYS A 123 -10.37 -2.69 14.60
CA LYS A 123 -10.68 -4.02 14.07
C LYS A 123 -10.49 -4.08 12.57
N ILE A 124 -10.79 -2.99 11.89
CA ILE A 124 -10.85 -2.92 10.43
C ILE A 124 -9.80 -1.93 9.94
N LEU A 125 -9.07 -2.33 8.91
CA LEU A 125 -8.20 -1.48 8.13
C LEU A 125 -8.60 -1.60 6.66
N ASP A 126 -9.06 -0.50 6.08
CA ASP A 126 -9.31 -0.38 4.65
C ASP A 126 -8.15 0.36 4.00
N LEU A 127 -7.59 -0.20 2.95
CA LEU A 127 -6.58 0.40 2.10
C LEU A 127 -7.11 0.48 0.68
N SER A 128 -6.95 1.60 0.03
CA SER A 128 -7.20 1.79 -1.40
C SER A 128 -6.02 2.50 -2.04
N ILE A 129 -5.55 1.95 -3.12
CA ILE A 129 -4.51 2.50 -3.99
C ILE A 129 -5.09 2.59 -5.37
N ASP A 130 -4.89 3.70 -6.06
CA ASP A 130 -5.41 3.92 -7.40
C ASP A 130 -4.35 4.44 -8.34
N SER A 131 -4.23 3.75 -9.50
CA SER A 131 -3.43 4.17 -10.65
C SER A 131 -1.94 4.39 -10.35
N VAL A 132 -1.33 3.55 -9.52
CA VAL A 132 0.11 3.59 -9.24
C VAL A 132 0.89 3.04 -10.41
N GLN A 133 1.89 3.78 -10.87
CA GLN A 133 2.84 3.34 -11.90
C GLN A 133 3.82 2.32 -11.32
N ILE A 134 3.74 1.06 -11.77
CA ILE A 134 4.53 -0.04 -11.20
C ILE A 134 6.02 0.12 -11.46
N GLU A 135 6.41 0.62 -12.62
CA GLU A 135 7.81 0.83 -13.01
C GLU A 135 8.54 1.80 -12.08
N ARG A 136 7.81 2.63 -11.36
CA ARG A 136 8.36 3.55 -10.35
C ARG A 136 8.50 2.93 -8.98
N VAL A 137 7.94 1.74 -8.76
CA VAL A 137 8.08 1.01 -7.50
C VAL A 137 9.39 0.23 -7.52
N PRO A 138 10.41 0.62 -6.75
CA PRO A 138 11.74 0.02 -6.83
C PRO A 138 11.77 -1.48 -6.50
N LEU A 139 10.73 -1.97 -5.82
CA LEU A 139 10.60 -3.38 -5.49
C LEU A 139 10.65 -4.28 -6.74
N PHE A 140 10.06 -3.85 -7.85
CA PHE A 140 10.05 -4.62 -9.10
C PHE A 140 11.41 -4.62 -9.80
N SER A 141 12.25 -3.59 -9.56
CA SER A 141 13.62 -3.57 -10.08
C SER A 141 14.56 -4.56 -9.38
N LEU A 142 14.14 -5.12 -8.24
CA LEU A 142 14.90 -6.13 -7.51
C LEU A 142 14.79 -7.53 -8.12
N VAL A 143 13.81 -7.76 -8.99
CA VAL A 143 13.69 -9.04 -9.71
C VAL A 143 14.66 -8.98 -10.88
N PRO A 144 15.76 -9.74 -10.84
CA PRO A 144 16.77 -9.68 -11.87
C PRO A 144 16.16 -10.08 -13.23
N TYR A 145 16.59 -9.37 -14.27
CA TYR A 145 16.20 -9.65 -15.65
C TYR A 145 14.71 -9.47 -15.95
N THR A 146 13.96 -8.80 -15.08
CA THR A 146 12.53 -8.57 -15.30
C THR A 146 12.23 -7.08 -15.27
N PHE A 147 11.59 -6.59 -16.31
CA PHE A 147 10.99 -5.25 -16.34
C PHE A 147 9.48 -5.42 -16.32
N VAL A 148 8.82 -4.66 -15.44
CA VAL A 148 7.37 -4.63 -15.35
C VAL A 148 6.92 -3.18 -15.35
N SER A 149 5.96 -2.86 -16.21
CA SER A 149 5.30 -1.55 -16.23
C SER A 149 3.79 -1.72 -16.21
N GLY A 150 3.06 -0.64 -15.94
CA GLY A 150 1.61 -0.62 -15.95
C GLY A 150 1.02 0.15 -14.77
N PHE A 151 -0.30 0.21 -14.70
CA PHE A 151 -1.03 0.95 -13.68
C PHE A 151 -1.75 -0.01 -12.74
N LEU A 152 -1.34 0.01 -11.47
CA LEU A 152 -1.93 -0.82 -10.42
C LEU A 152 -2.98 -0.02 -9.64
N SER A 153 -4.18 -0.58 -9.55
CA SER A 153 -5.21 -0.18 -8.58
C SER A 153 -5.51 -1.35 -7.66
N LEU A 154 -5.58 -1.10 -6.36
CA LEU A 154 -5.72 -2.14 -5.35
C LEU A 154 -6.64 -1.65 -4.23
N SER A 155 -7.50 -2.55 -3.74
CA SER A 155 -8.25 -2.36 -2.50
C SER A 155 -8.01 -3.54 -1.56
N ALA A 156 -7.74 -3.25 -0.29
CA ALA A 156 -7.59 -4.26 0.74
C ALA A 156 -8.52 -3.92 1.91
N HIS A 157 -9.25 -4.93 2.36
CA HIS A 157 -10.07 -4.89 3.56
C HIS A 157 -9.51 -5.93 4.52
N ILE A 158 -8.92 -5.46 5.62
CA ILE A 158 -8.28 -6.31 6.63
C ILE A 158 -9.12 -6.28 7.88
N GLU A 159 -9.57 -7.44 8.29
CA GLU A 159 -10.28 -7.68 9.54
C GLU A 159 -9.29 -8.02 10.66
N ASN A 160 -9.75 -7.90 11.90
CA ASN A 160 -8.95 -8.24 13.09
C ASN A 160 -7.58 -7.51 13.16
N PHE A 161 -7.50 -6.31 12.60
CA PHE A 161 -6.27 -5.53 12.55
C PHE A 161 -5.67 -5.28 13.95
N ASN A 162 -6.53 -5.04 14.96
CA ASN A 162 -6.12 -4.91 16.35
C ASN A 162 -5.48 -6.19 16.92
N ALA A 163 -5.93 -7.37 16.50
CA ALA A 163 -5.36 -8.64 16.93
C ALA A 163 -3.96 -8.85 16.34
N LEU A 164 -3.73 -8.39 15.10
CA LEU A 164 -2.39 -8.34 14.49
C LEU A 164 -1.46 -7.42 15.27
N GLN A 165 -1.90 -6.20 15.60
CA GLN A 165 -1.11 -5.25 16.38
C GLN A 165 -0.75 -5.77 17.77
N GLN A 166 -1.67 -6.51 18.41
CA GLN A 166 -1.46 -7.12 19.73
C GLN A 166 -0.73 -8.48 19.65
N GLN A 167 -0.28 -8.90 18.48
CA GLN A 167 0.37 -10.20 18.23
C GLN A 167 -0.49 -11.42 18.66
N LYS A 168 -1.80 -11.25 18.76
CA LYS A 168 -2.75 -12.33 19.07
C LYS A 168 -2.98 -13.27 17.89
N THR A 169 -2.78 -12.77 16.68
CA THR A 169 -2.74 -13.55 15.44
C THR A 169 -1.52 -13.16 14.65
N LYS A 170 -0.99 -14.10 13.89
CA LYS A 170 0.18 -13.89 13.02
C LYS A 170 -0.20 -13.59 11.59
N PHE A 171 -1.44 -13.87 11.23
CA PHE A 171 -1.92 -13.71 9.86
C PHE A 171 -3.04 -12.67 9.80
N PRO A 172 -2.95 -11.73 8.84
CA PRO A 172 -4.07 -10.86 8.56
C PRO A 172 -5.23 -11.68 7.96
N GLU A 173 -6.44 -11.39 8.37
CA GLU A 173 -7.66 -11.90 7.75
C GLU A 173 -8.28 -10.78 6.93
N GLY A 174 -8.82 -11.12 5.75
CA GLY A 174 -9.42 -10.09 4.91
C GLY A 174 -9.39 -10.43 3.43
N THR A 175 -9.64 -9.43 2.62
CA THR A 175 -9.69 -9.57 1.17
C THR A 175 -8.88 -8.50 0.48
N ILE A 176 -8.11 -8.88 -0.53
CA ILE A 176 -7.39 -7.98 -1.42
C ILE A 176 -7.95 -8.17 -2.82
N LYS A 177 -8.36 -7.07 -3.45
CA LYS A 177 -8.78 -7.03 -4.86
C LYS A 177 -7.92 -6.01 -5.58
N GLY A 178 -7.56 -6.31 -6.82
CA GLY A 178 -6.81 -5.36 -7.60
C GLY A 178 -6.94 -5.58 -9.08
N LYS A 179 -6.47 -4.56 -9.79
CA LYS A 179 -6.39 -4.53 -11.25
C LYS A 179 -5.06 -3.93 -11.66
N LEU A 180 -4.42 -4.58 -12.58
CA LEU A 180 -3.24 -4.07 -13.27
C LEU A 180 -3.61 -3.86 -14.72
N LYS A 181 -3.48 -2.64 -15.22
CA LYS A 181 -3.82 -2.27 -16.60
C LYS A 181 -2.58 -1.92 -17.40
N ASN A 182 -2.61 -2.26 -18.69
CA ASN A 182 -1.53 -1.97 -19.64
C ASN A 182 -0.18 -2.48 -19.12
N ALA A 183 -0.17 -3.72 -18.61
CA ALA A 183 1.03 -4.31 -18.04
C ALA A 183 1.93 -4.85 -19.14
N ILE A 184 3.16 -4.39 -19.15
CA ILE A 184 4.20 -4.90 -20.05
C ILE A 184 5.21 -5.64 -19.18
N ILE A 185 5.43 -6.91 -19.48
CA ILE A 185 6.41 -7.74 -18.79
C ILE A 185 7.48 -8.15 -19.79
N ARG A 186 8.72 -7.71 -19.54
CA ARG A 186 9.89 -8.10 -20.31
C ARG A 186 10.81 -8.94 -19.44
N ILE A 187 11.14 -10.11 -19.90
CA ILE A 187 12.11 -10.98 -19.23
C ILE A 187 13.36 -11.00 -20.10
N SER A 188 14.39 -10.29 -19.66
CA SER A 188 15.69 -10.27 -20.37
C SER A 188 16.45 -11.54 -19.97
N GLY A 189 16.60 -12.48 -20.87
CA GLY A 189 17.35 -13.71 -20.63
C GLY A 189 18.81 -13.42 -20.29
N GLY A 190 19.20 -13.68 -19.04
CA GLY A 190 20.55 -13.46 -18.53
C GLY A 190 21.17 -14.68 -17.88
N THR A 191 20.68 -15.87 -18.15
CA THR A 191 21.36 -17.09 -17.74
C THR A 191 22.16 -17.66 -18.92
N ALA A 192 23.46 -17.81 -18.73
CA ALA A 192 24.42 -18.31 -19.72
C ALA A 192 24.10 -19.70 -20.30
N LEU A 193 22.94 -20.27 -20.03
CA LEU A 193 22.48 -21.57 -20.48
C LEU A 193 21.39 -21.51 -21.57
N LEU A 194 20.65 -20.40 -21.68
CA LEU A 194 19.60 -20.26 -22.70
C LEU A 194 19.56 -18.80 -23.14
N ASP A 195 20.08 -18.50 -24.32
CA ASP A 195 19.95 -17.20 -25.02
C ASP A 195 18.49 -16.99 -25.54
N LEU A 196 17.52 -17.45 -24.75
CA LEU A 196 16.10 -17.34 -25.08
C LEU A 196 15.61 -15.95 -24.71
N GLN A 197 15.53 -15.08 -25.69
CA GLN A 197 14.76 -13.85 -25.58
C GLN A 197 13.28 -14.23 -25.57
N LEU A 198 12.67 -14.26 -24.37
CA LEU A 198 11.23 -14.45 -24.28
C LEU A 198 10.53 -13.22 -24.88
N PRO A 199 9.47 -13.43 -25.67
CA PRO A 199 8.70 -12.32 -26.23
C PRO A 199 8.10 -11.49 -25.09
N GLU A 200 7.98 -10.20 -25.35
CA GLU A 200 7.31 -9.27 -24.45
C GLU A 200 5.86 -9.69 -24.24
N LEU A 201 5.43 -9.74 -22.97
CA LEU A 201 4.06 -10.03 -22.61
C LEU A 201 3.34 -8.70 -22.42
N ASP A 202 2.38 -8.41 -23.29
CA ASP A 202 1.48 -7.27 -23.19
C ASP A 202 0.15 -7.75 -22.64
N LEU A 203 -0.13 -7.41 -21.38
CA LEU A 203 -1.37 -7.74 -20.69
C LEU A 203 -2.22 -6.48 -20.60
N SER A 204 -3.32 -6.45 -21.34
CA SER A 204 -4.24 -5.31 -21.32
C SER A 204 -4.87 -5.11 -19.95
N GLU A 205 -5.21 -6.21 -19.29
CA GLU A 205 -5.75 -6.19 -17.90
C GLU A 205 -5.39 -7.49 -17.18
N VAL A 206 -5.01 -7.33 -15.90
CA VAL A 206 -4.94 -8.43 -14.92
C VAL A 206 -5.82 -8.05 -13.75
N GLN A 207 -6.85 -8.86 -13.47
CA GLN A 207 -7.67 -8.70 -12.28
C GLN A 207 -7.35 -9.79 -11.28
N PHE A 208 -7.31 -9.46 -10.00
CA PHE A 208 -7.10 -10.46 -8.96
C PHE A 208 -7.96 -10.23 -7.73
N GLU A 209 -8.38 -11.33 -7.12
CA GLU A 209 -9.05 -11.37 -5.81
C GLU A 209 -8.40 -12.45 -4.96
N VAL A 210 -7.90 -12.03 -3.80
CA VAL A 210 -7.19 -12.88 -2.84
C VAL A 210 -7.81 -12.72 -1.47
N GLN A 211 -8.10 -13.82 -0.83
CA GLN A 211 -8.55 -13.86 0.56
C GLN A 211 -7.37 -14.22 1.45
N LEU A 212 -7.11 -13.36 2.44
CA LEU A 212 -6.06 -13.54 3.43
C LEU A 212 -6.58 -14.33 4.62
N GLY A 213 -5.69 -15.09 5.25
CA GLY A 213 -5.92 -15.86 6.45
C GLY A 213 -4.71 -16.72 6.78
N ARG A 214 -4.89 -17.77 7.57
CA ARG A 214 -3.86 -18.80 7.80
C ARG A 214 -3.45 -19.48 6.50
N SER A 215 -4.38 -19.58 5.56
CA SER A 215 -4.14 -19.93 4.16
C SER A 215 -4.52 -18.74 3.30
N ILE A 216 -3.73 -18.47 2.28
CA ILE A 216 -4.03 -17.46 1.28
C ILE A 216 -4.82 -18.15 0.17
N HIS A 217 -6.06 -17.74 -0.04
CA HIS A 217 -6.89 -18.28 -1.12
C HIS A 217 -6.91 -17.29 -2.28
N ILE A 218 -6.31 -17.68 -3.39
CA ILE A 218 -6.39 -16.99 -4.66
C ILE A 218 -7.73 -17.38 -5.28
N LYS A 219 -8.74 -16.52 -5.08
CA LYS A 219 -10.09 -16.79 -5.63
C LYS A 219 -10.09 -16.73 -7.14
N LYS A 220 -9.33 -15.76 -7.68
CA LYS A 220 -9.20 -15.58 -9.11
C LYS A 220 -8.04 -14.63 -9.41
N ILE A 221 -7.23 -15.00 -10.40
CA ILE A 221 -6.38 -14.07 -11.15
C ILE A 221 -6.76 -14.26 -12.61
N GLU A 222 -7.34 -13.24 -13.22
CA GLU A 222 -7.75 -13.24 -14.62
C GLU A 222 -6.77 -12.44 -15.45
N LEU A 223 -6.27 -13.03 -16.51
CA LEU A 223 -5.32 -12.47 -17.43
C LEU A 223 -6.01 -12.17 -18.76
N GLN A 224 -5.75 -10.98 -19.35
CA GLN A 224 -6.24 -10.59 -20.67
C GLN A 224 -5.09 -9.93 -21.47
N GLY A 225 -4.95 -10.30 -22.74
CA GLY A 225 -3.92 -9.76 -23.63
C GLY A 225 -3.07 -10.83 -24.30
N SER A 226 -1.74 -10.73 -24.22
CA SER A 226 -0.83 -11.75 -24.77
C SER A 226 -1.03 -13.15 -24.19
N LEU A 227 -1.48 -13.20 -22.94
CA LEU A 227 -1.94 -14.40 -22.24
C LEU A 227 -3.38 -14.18 -21.79
N GLU A 228 -4.24 -15.15 -22.04
CA GLU A 228 -5.61 -15.16 -21.58
C GLU A 228 -5.83 -16.36 -20.68
N GLY A 229 -6.48 -16.18 -19.52
CA GLY A 229 -6.74 -17.30 -18.65
C GLY A 229 -7.02 -16.93 -17.21
N ILE A 230 -7.10 -17.97 -16.39
CA ILE A 230 -7.46 -17.87 -14.98
C ILE A 230 -6.46 -18.69 -14.16
N ILE A 231 -6.07 -18.13 -13.02
CA ILE A 231 -5.28 -18.81 -12.00
C ILE A 231 -6.08 -18.75 -10.70
N GLU A 232 -6.27 -19.91 -10.08
CA GLU A 232 -6.96 -20.07 -8.81
C GLU A 232 -6.17 -21.01 -7.92
N GLY A 233 -6.38 -20.94 -6.59
CA GLY A 233 -5.75 -21.93 -5.71
C GLY A 233 -5.53 -21.46 -4.30
N THR A 234 -4.64 -22.15 -3.61
CA THR A 234 -4.40 -21.94 -2.19
C THR A 234 -2.91 -22.00 -1.87
N ILE A 235 -2.45 -21.11 -1.01
CA ILE A 235 -1.12 -21.13 -0.44
C ILE A 235 -1.25 -21.36 1.07
N GLN A 236 -0.79 -22.50 1.57
CA GLN A 236 -0.74 -22.79 2.99
C GLN A 236 0.58 -22.29 3.57
N LEU A 237 0.51 -21.26 4.38
CA LEU A 237 1.70 -20.62 4.94
C LEU A 237 2.30 -21.46 6.06
N ASN A 238 3.61 -21.74 5.98
CA ASN A 238 4.36 -22.32 7.06
C ASN A 238 4.96 -21.21 7.93
N GLU A 239 4.44 -21.05 9.16
CA GLU A 239 4.85 -19.98 10.07
C GLU A 239 6.33 -20.01 10.45
N LYS A 240 6.90 -21.22 10.59
CA LYS A 240 8.28 -21.39 11.04
C LYS A 240 9.29 -21.32 9.89
N ARG A 241 8.87 -21.74 8.71
CA ARG A 241 9.70 -21.82 7.50
C ARG A 241 8.89 -21.38 6.28
N PRO A 242 8.75 -20.07 6.00
CA PRO A 242 7.94 -19.57 4.90
C PRO A 242 8.29 -20.19 3.53
N GLN A 243 9.56 -20.54 3.32
CA GLN A 243 10.03 -21.24 2.11
C GLN A 243 9.49 -22.69 1.97
N MET A 244 8.90 -23.23 3.02
CA MET A 244 8.26 -24.56 3.02
C MET A 244 6.72 -24.44 2.98
N SER A 245 6.20 -23.30 2.59
CA SER A 245 4.77 -23.14 2.35
C SER A 245 4.32 -24.03 1.18
N LEU A 246 3.14 -24.62 1.32
CA LEU A 246 2.57 -25.47 0.26
C LEU A 246 1.76 -24.59 -0.69
N ILE A 247 1.99 -24.77 -1.97
CA ILE A 247 1.31 -24.02 -3.04
C ILE A 247 0.55 -25.06 -3.88
N ASP A 248 -0.77 -24.83 -3.96
CA ASP A 248 -1.68 -25.62 -4.79
C ASP A 248 -2.43 -24.65 -5.71
N LEU A 249 -2.03 -24.62 -6.99
CA LEU A 249 -2.57 -23.70 -7.99
C LEU A 249 -3.08 -24.46 -9.20
N ASN A 250 -4.28 -24.11 -9.61
CA ASN A 250 -4.87 -24.47 -10.89
C ASN A 250 -4.63 -23.32 -11.88
N ILE A 251 -3.87 -23.56 -12.93
CA ILE A 251 -3.45 -22.58 -13.92
C ILE A 251 -4.00 -22.98 -15.28
N GLN A 252 -4.93 -22.17 -15.81
CA GLN A 252 -5.53 -22.34 -17.13
C GLN A 252 -5.21 -21.11 -17.96
N VAL A 253 -4.12 -21.15 -18.70
CA VAL A 253 -3.64 -20.00 -19.48
C VAL A 253 -3.41 -20.41 -20.92
N THR A 254 -3.90 -19.60 -21.84
CA THR A 254 -3.75 -19.78 -23.29
C THR A 254 -3.02 -18.59 -23.89
N PRO A 255 -1.92 -18.78 -24.58
CA PRO A 255 -1.25 -17.70 -25.29
C PRO A 255 -2.07 -17.23 -26.50
N SER A 256 -2.09 -15.92 -26.71
CA SER A 256 -2.74 -15.31 -27.88
C SER A 256 -2.13 -15.81 -29.20
N PRO A 257 -2.84 -15.72 -30.33
CA PRO A 257 -2.28 -16.10 -31.63
C PRO A 257 -1.00 -15.33 -31.99
N ALA A 258 -0.89 -14.07 -31.58
CA ALA A 258 0.30 -13.25 -31.79
C ALA A 258 1.50 -13.78 -31.02
N LEU A 259 1.30 -14.13 -29.74
CA LEU A 259 2.35 -14.70 -28.90
C LEU A 259 2.78 -16.08 -29.40
N LYS A 260 1.83 -16.93 -29.84
CA LYS A 260 2.15 -18.24 -30.43
C LYS A 260 3.06 -18.11 -31.67
N LYS A 261 2.78 -17.16 -32.55
CA LYS A 261 3.64 -16.89 -33.75
C LYS A 261 5.03 -16.41 -33.32
N GLY A 262 5.11 -15.56 -32.30
CA GLY A 262 6.38 -15.10 -31.74
C GLY A 262 7.24 -16.29 -31.27
N ILE A 263 6.66 -17.18 -30.47
CA ILE A 263 7.37 -18.34 -29.91
C ILE A 263 7.77 -19.34 -31.00
N SER A 264 6.94 -19.59 -32.00
CA SER A 264 7.27 -20.54 -33.11
C SER A 264 8.47 -20.10 -33.97
N ASN A 265 8.73 -18.82 -34.05
CA ASN A 265 9.88 -18.29 -34.77
C ASN A 265 11.23 -18.51 -34.06
N PHE A 266 11.21 -18.89 -32.77
CA PHE A 266 12.42 -19.23 -32.00
C PHE A 266 12.77 -20.73 -32.03
N SER A 267 11.90 -21.57 -32.61
CA SER A 267 12.12 -23.03 -32.69
C SER A 267 12.70 -23.51 -34.03
N THR A 268 13.08 -22.60 -34.91
CA THR A 268 13.78 -22.86 -36.16
C THR A 268 15.19 -22.32 -36.10
#